data_8c6f7c1f207d415d9f0ad4d645f86f2b
#
_entry.id   8c6f7c1f207d415d9f0ad4d645f86f2b
#
_cell.length_a   1.000
_cell.length_b   1.000
_cell.length_c   1.000
_cell.angle_alpha   90.00
_cell.angle_beta   90.00
_cell.angle_gamma   90.00
#
_symmetry.space_group_name_H-M   'P 1'
#
loop_
_entity.id
_entity.type
_entity.pdbx_description
1 polymer ?
#
loop_
_entity_poly.entity_id
_entity_poly.type
_entity_poly.pdbx_seq_one_letter_code
_entity_poly.pdbx_strand_id
1 'polypeptide(L)'
;MVVVGAGHAGCEAAMAAARMGLRTALFTLNLDLIAQMSCNPAIGGIAKGHLVREVDALGGVMGEVADACGIQFRLLNTSRGPAVWSPRAQCDKALYRVKMREVLEGQKNLFIKQA
;
A
#
# COMPACT_ATOMS: atom_id res chain seq x y z
N MET A 1 11.26 13.18 -9.79
CA MET A 1 11.07 11.75 -10.11
C MET A 1 9.72 11.54 -10.78
N VAL A 2 9.64 10.59 -11.71
CA VAL A 2 8.39 10.20 -12.36
C VAL A 2 8.12 8.72 -12.07
N VAL A 3 6.90 8.43 -11.62
CA VAL A 3 6.44 7.06 -11.38
C VAL A 3 5.23 6.82 -12.28
N VAL A 4 5.26 5.75 -13.04
CA VAL A 4 4.18 5.37 -13.98
C VAL A 4 3.47 4.13 -13.44
N GLY A 5 2.18 4.26 -13.22
CA GLY A 5 1.34 3.21 -12.65
C GLY A 5 1.12 3.39 -11.14
N ALA A 6 -0.15 3.53 -10.75
CA ALA A 6 -0.55 3.76 -9.37
C ALA A 6 -1.13 2.49 -8.71
N GLY A 7 -0.54 1.34 -8.98
CA GLY A 7 -0.76 0.13 -8.20
C GLY A 7 -0.02 0.20 -6.86
N HIS A 8 0.00 -0.89 -6.10
CA HIS A 8 0.64 -0.90 -4.78
C HIS A 8 2.11 -0.48 -4.83
N ALA A 9 2.88 -1.02 -5.77
CA ALA A 9 4.30 -0.69 -5.92
C ALA A 9 4.52 0.76 -6.31
N GLY A 10 3.71 1.29 -7.24
CA GLY A 10 3.81 2.68 -7.68
C GLY A 10 3.48 3.67 -6.57
N CYS A 11 2.47 3.38 -5.77
CA CYS A 11 2.12 4.20 -4.62
C CYS A 11 3.26 4.26 -3.60
N GLU A 12 3.87 3.10 -3.29
CA GLU A 12 5.00 3.04 -2.36
C GLU A 12 6.23 3.78 -2.91
N ALA A 13 6.54 3.61 -4.19
CA ALA A 13 7.66 4.29 -4.83
C ALA A 13 7.47 5.81 -4.83
N ALA A 14 6.29 6.28 -5.18
CA ALA A 14 5.97 7.70 -5.21
C ALA A 14 6.03 8.33 -3.81
N MET A 15 5.49 7.65 -2.81
CA MET A 15 5.54 8.11 -1.42
C MET A 15 6.97 8.16 -0.90
N ALA A 16 7.76 7.13 -1.17
CA ALA A 16 9.17 7.11 -0.75
C ALA A 16 9.94 8.28 -1.35
N ALA A 17 9.80 8.51 -2.66
CA ALA A 17 10.48 9.62 -3.34
C ALA A 17 10.04 10.99 -2.79
N ALA A 18 8.74 11.19 -2.60
CA ALA A 18 8.20 12.45 -2.09
C ALA A 18 8.63 12.71 -0.64
N ARG A 19 8.63 11.69 0.21
CA ARG A 19 9.10 11.78 1.59
C ARG A 19 10.61 12.09 1.71
N MET A 20 11.38 11.68 0.72
CA MET A 20 12.80 12.04 0.61
C MET A 20 13.01 13.48 0.12
N GLY A 21 11.97 14.23 -0.14
CA GLY A 21 12.05 15.62 -0.59
C GLY A 21 12.12 15.80 -2.11
N LEU A 22 11.95 14.73 -2.89
CA LEU A 22 11.97 14.81 -4.34
C LEU A 22 10.62 15.24 -4.89
N ARG A 23 10.61 16.17 -5.82
CA ARG A 23 9.38 16.47 -6.58
C ARG A 23 9.04 15.26 -7.41
N THR A 24 7.88 14.67 -7.16
CA THR A 24 7.46 13.38 -7.73
C THR A 24 6.14 13.52 -8.45
N ALA A 25 6.06 13.03 -9.68
CA ALA A 25 4.82 12.91 -10.43
C ALA A 25 4.44 11.43 -10.54
N LEU A 26 3.23 11.10 -10.10
CA LEU A 26 2.65 9.77 -10.21
C LEU A 26 1.59 9.78 -11.31
N PHE A 27 1.83 9.04 -12.38
CA PHE A 27 0.92 8.92 -13.50
C PHE A 27 0.06 7.67 -13.39
N THR A 28 -1.23 7.81 -13.62
CA THR A 28 -2.19 6.70 -13.63
C THR A 28 -3.18 6.87 -14.77
N LEU A 29 -3.67 5.75 -15.28
CA LEU A 29 -4.73 5.76 -16.29
C LEU A 29 -6.07 6.18 -15.71
N ASN A 30 -6.33 5.88 -14.45
CA ASN A 30 -7.59 6.20 -13.77
C ASN A 30 -7.35 6.48 -12.29
N LEU A 31 -7.67 7.69 -11.87
CA LEU A 31 -7.52 8.13 -10.47
C LEU A 31 -8.37 7.31 -9.49
N ASP A 32 -9.51 6.78 -9.94
CA ASP A 32 -10.40 6.01 -9.08
C ASP A 32 -9.89 4.58 -8.83
N LEU A 33 -8.88 4.14 -9.57
CA LEU A 33 -8.31 2.81 -9.45
C LEU A 33 -6.93 2.79 -8.75
N ILE A 34 -6.53 3.89 -8.14
CA ILE A 34 -5.28 3.95 -7.37
C ILE A 34 -5.30 2.90 -6.26
N ALA A 35 -4.23 2.12 -6.16
CA ALA A 35 -4.05 1.07 -5.14
C ALA A 35 -5.20 0.05 -5.12
N GLN A 36 -5.78 -0.26 -6.26
CA GLN A 36 -6.87 -1.23 -6.36
C GLN A 36 -6.40 -2.63 -5.95
N MET A 37 -7.16 -3.25 -5.04
CA MET A 37 -6.98 -4.65 -4.71
C MET A 37 -7.68 -5.52 -5.77
N SER A 38 -6.89 -6.12 -6.66
CA SER A 38 -7.40 -6.88 -7.80
C SER A 38 -7.86 -8.29 -7.44
N CYS A 39 -7.38 -8.83 -6.32
CA CYS A 39 -7.68 -10.20 -5.90
C CYS A 39 -8.53 -10.21 -4.63
N ASN A 40 -7.96 -10.65 -3.51
CA ASN A 40 -8.65 -10.69 -2.23
C ASN A 40 -8.61 -9.32 -1.55
N PRO A 41 -9.64 -8.96 -0.78
CA PRO A 41 -9.64 -7.73 -0.01
C PRO A 41 -8.76 -7.86 1.24
N ALA A 42 -7.48 -8.19 1.05
CA ALA A 42 -6.57 -8.48 2.14
C ALA A 42 -5.15 -8.05 1.82
N ILE A 43 -4.45 -7.57 2.84
CA ILE A 43 -3.02 -7.26 2.83
C ILE A 43 -2.33 -8.27 3.74
N GLY A 44 -1.35 -8.96 3.19
CA GLY A 44 -0.58 -9.96 3.92
C GLY A 44 -0.80 -11.39 3.42
N GLY A 45 -0.40 -12.35 4.25
CA GLY A 45 -0.34 -13.76 3.91
C GLY A 45 1.09 -14.25 3.74
N ILE A 46 1.27 -15.50 3.28
CA ILE A 46 2.61 -16.07 3.06
C ILE A 46 3.36 -15.23 2.01
N ALA A 47 4.60 -14.89 2.29
CA ALA A 47 5.47 -13.98 1.54
C ALA A 47 4.96 -12.54 1.49
N LYS A 48 3.69 -12.27 1.21
CA LYS A 48 3.13 -10.92 1.19
C LYS A 48 3.23 -10.23 2.55
N GLY A 49 2.87 -10.90 3.63
CA GLY A 49 2.97 -10.35 4.97
C GLY A 49 4.39 -10.00 5.37
N HIS A 50 5.34 -10.84 4.99
CA HIS A 50 6.77 -10.59 5.22
C HIS A 50 7.24 -9.35 4.45
N LEU A 51 6.90 -9.25 3.17
CA LEU A 51 7.27 -8.10 2.32
C LEU A 51 6.61 -6.80 2.81
N VAL A 52 5.35 -6.83 3.20
CA VAL A 52 4.67 -5.65 3.74
C VAL A 52 5.35 -5.15 5.01
N ARG A 53 5.77 -6.05 5.91
CA ARG A 53 6.52 -5.67 7.11
C ARG A 53 7.85 -5.01 6.78
N GLU A 54 8.58 -5.53 5.79
CA GLU A 54 9.85 -4.95 5.36
C GLU A 54 9.65 -3.55 4.76
N VAL A 55 8.63 -3.38 3.92
CA VAL A 55 8.27 -2.09 3.34
C VAL A 55 7.83 -1.10 4.42
N ASP A 56 7.02 -1.54 5.38
CA ASP A 56 6.58 -0.72 6.51
C ASP A 56 7.77 -0.26 7.37
N ALA A 57 8.72 -1.15 7.64
CA ALA A 57 9.93 -0.82 8.39
C ALA A 57 10.80 0.25 7.69
N LEU A 58 10.72 0.32 6.37
CA LEU A 58 11.40 1.34 5.57
C LEU A 58 10.59 2.64 5.39
N GLY A 59 9.43 2.75 6.05
CA GLY A 59 8.58 3.93 5.98
C GLY A 59 7.49 3.86 4.91
N GLY A 60 7.12 2.68 4.45
CA GLY A 60 6.05 2.48 3.49
C GLY A 60 4.67 2.79 4.06
N VAL A 61 3.68 2.96 3.20
CA VAL A 61 2.32 3.40 3.58
C VAL A 61 1.26 2.30 3.50
N MET A 62 1.55 1.19 2.84
CA MET A 62 0.59 0.11 2.67
C MET A 62 0.10 -0.44 4.02
N GLY A 63 0.99 -0.67 4.97
CA GLY A 63 0.66 -1.14 6.31
C GLY A 63 -0.22 -0.15 7.07
N GLU A 64 0.13 1.13 7.02
CA GLU A 64 -0.64 2.20 7.68
C GLU A 64 -2.06 2.30 7.12
N VAL A 65 -2.21 2.25 5.79
CA VAL A 65 -3.53 2.30 5.15
C VAL A 65 -4.34 1.04 5.44
N ALA A 66 -3.69 -0.13 5.45
CA ALA A 66 -4.33 -1.39 5.81
C ALA A 66 -4.86 -1.37 7.25
N ASP A 67 -4.10 -0.82 8.19
CA ASP A 67 -4.53 -0.65 9.59
C ASP A 67 -5.73 0.28 9.70
N ALA A 68 -5.76 1.36 8.92
CA ALA A 68 -6.85 2.32 8.93
C ALA A 68 -8.18 1.76 8.39
N CYS A 69 -8.13 0.76 7.51
CA CYS A 69 -9.31 0.19 6.87
C CYS A 69 -9.50 -1.31 7.12
N GLY A 70 -8.73 -1.88 8.04
CA GLY A 70 -8.79 -3.32 8.36
C GLY A 70 -10.12 -3.69 9.03
N ILE A 71 -10.73 -4.77 8.51
CA ILE A 71 -11.94 -5.37 9.08
C ILE A 71 -11.57 -6.52 10.01
N GLN A 72 -10.57 -7.30 9.63
CA GLN A 72 -10.10 -8.45 10.36
C GLN A 72 -8.59 -8.60 10.25
N PHE A 73 -7.95 -8.88 11.39
CA PHE A 73 -6.52 -9.12 11.47
C PHE A 73 -6.27 -10.55 11.92
N ARG A 74 -5.37 -11.27 11.24
CA ARG A 74 -5.01 -12.65 11.57
C ARG A 74 -3.52 -12.88 11.40
N LEU A 75 -2.99 -13.76 12.22
CA LEU A 75 -1.68 -14.35 12.02
C LEU A 75 -1.88 -15.74 11.42
N LEU A 76 -1.34 -15.95 10.22
CA LEU A 76 -1.49 -17.19 9.49
C LEU A 76 -0.34 -18.15 9.79
N ASN A 77 -0.59 -19.45 9.59
CA ASN A 77 0.41 -20.53 9.72
C ASN A 77 0.98 -20.67 11.14
N THR A 78 0.20 -20.34 12.15
CA THR A 78 0.64 -20.44 13.57
C THR A 78 0.87 -21.88 14.03
N SER A 79 0.32 -22.86 13.33
CA SER A 79 0.58 -24.30 13.58
C SER A 79 1.93 -24.79 13.03
N ARG A 80 2.63 -23.93 12.28
CA ARG A 80 3.95 -24.20 11.69
C ARG A 80 5.02 -23.41 12.45
N GLY A 81 6.29 -23.54 12.06
CA GLY A 81 7.36 -22.79 12.70
C GLY A 81 7.22 -21.26 12.56
N PRO A 82 7.82 -20.46 13.48
CA PRO A 82 7.69 -18.99 13.48
C PRO A 82 8.11 -18.31 12.18
N ALA A 83 9.02 -18.93 11.42
CA ALA A 83 9.50 -18.36 10.15
C ALA A 83 8.40 -18.19 9.09
N VAL A 84 7.32 -18.95 9.17
CA VAL A 84 6.19 -18.86 8.23
C VAL A 84 4.96 -18.20 8.85
N TRP A 85 5.05 -17.64 10.04
CA TRP A 85 3.97 -16.83 10.61
C TRP A 85 3.82 -15.55 9.78
N SER A 86 2.64 -15.37 9.20
CA SER A 86 2.36 -14.28 8.27
C SER A 86 1.18 -13.45 8.73
N PRO A 87 1.36 -12.14 9.00
CA PRO A 87 0.22 -11.29 9.29
C PRO A 87 -0.63 -11.09 8.03
N ARG A 88 -1.92 -11.01 8.24
CA ARG A 88 -2.90 -10.72 7.20
C ARG A 88 -3.97 -9.79 7.76
N ALA A 89 -4.21 -8.66 7.08
CA ALA A 89 -5.32 -7.76 7.34
C ALA A 89 -6.34 -7.89 6.21
N GLN A 90 -7.58 -8.20 6.54
CA GLN A 90 -8.68 -8.13 5.60
C GLN A 90 -9.25 -6.72 5.62
N CYS A 91 -9.35 -6.09 4.46
CA CYS A 91 -9.73 -4.68 4.31
C CYS A 91 -11.00 -4.52 3.50
N ASP A 92 -11.70 -3.40 3.72
CA ASP A 92 -12.68 -2.90 2.77
C ASP A 92 -11.94 -2.34 1.56
N LYS A 93 -12.14 -2.93 0.38
CA LYS A 93 -11.46 -2.53 -0.85
C LYS A 93 -11.70 -1.08 -1.24
N ALA A 94 -12.94 -0.62 -1.11
CA ALA A 94 -13.29 0.75 -1.46
C ALA A 94 -12.66 1.73 -0.48
N LEU A 95 -12.73 1.44 0.81
CA LEU A 95 -12.13 2.28 1.85
C LEU A 95 -10.61 2.33 1.72
N TYR A 96 -9.97 1.20 1.40
CA TYR A 96 -8.52 1.15 1.17
C TYR A 96 -8.09 2.11 0.05
N ARG A 97 -8.78 2.08 -1.09
CA ARG A 97 -8.50 3.00 -2.20
C ARG A 97 -8.66 4.46 -1.80
N VAL A 98 -9.76 4.78 -1.12
CA VAL A 98 -10.05 6.15 -0.66
C VAL A 98 -8.97 6.62 0.29
N LYS A 99 -8.60 5.80 1.28
CA LYS A 99 -7.56 6.14 2.25
C LYS A 99 -6.18 6.29 1.61
N MET A 100 -5.80 5.39 0.71
CA MET A 100 -4.54 5.52 -0.02
C MET A 100 -4.50 6.80 -0.86
N ARG A 101 -5.59 7.10 -1.55
CA ARG A 101 -5.69 8.33 -2.34
C ARG A 101 -5.56 9.58 -1.47
N GLU A 102 -6.23 9.60 -0.30
CA GLU A 102 -6.09 10.71 0.66
C GLU A 102 -4.64 10.89 1.12
N VAL A 103 -3.95 9.82 1.43
CA VAL A 103 -2.54 9.84 1.85
C VAL A 103 -1.65 10.39 0.72
N LEU A 104 -1.85 9.94 -0.50
CA LEU A 104 -1.09 10.40 -1.66
C LEU A 104 -1.35 11.88 -1.98
N GLU A 105 -2.61 12.29 -1.97
CA GLU A 105 -3.00 13.68 -2.27
C GLU A 105 -2.53 14.66 -1.19
N GLY A 106 -2.45 14.20 0.07
CA GLY A 106 -1.94 15.00 1.18
C GLY A 106 -0.41 15.08 1.26
N GLN A 107 0.31 14.29 0.47
CA GLN A 107 1.77 14.25 0.55
C GLN A 107 2.40 15.44 -0.18
N LYS A 108 3.26 16.17 0.54
CA LYS A 108 4.07 17.24 -0.03
C LYS A 108 5.03 16.67 -1.09
N ASN A 109 5.26 17.41 -2.16
CA ASN A 109 6.11 17.03 -3.29
C ASN A 109 5.56 15.91 -4.19
N LEU A 110 4.34 15.48 -3.98
CA LEU A 110 3.72 14.44 -4.80
C LEU A 110 2.58 15.02 -5.63
N PHE A 111 2.66 14.84 -6.95
CA PHE A 111 1.67 15.30 -7.91
C PHE A 111 1.08 14.10 -8.65
N ILE A 112 -0.23 13.91 -8.54
CA ILE A 112 -0.93 12.80 -9.20
C ILE A 112 -1.50 13.31 -10.51
N LYS A 113 -1.22 12.59 -11.59
CA LYS A 113 -1.65 12.94 -12.95
C LYS A 113 -2.36 11.76 -13.59
N GLN A 114 -3.54 12.02 -14.14
CA GLN A 114 -4.24 11.07 -14.99
C GLN A 114 -3.83 11.28 -16.44
N ALA A 115 -3.36 10.23 -17.05
CA ALA A 115 -2.90 10.27 -18.45
C ALA A 115 -3.12 8.92 -19.14
#